data_bf8d307a7a195f6a89a1d3571c356760
#
_entry.id   bf8d307a7a195f6a89a1d3571c356760
#
_cell.length_a   1.000
_cell.length_b   1.000
_cell.length_c   1.000
_cell.angle_alpha   90.00
_cell.angle_beta   90.00
_cell.angle_gamma   90.00
#
_symmetry.space_group_name_H-M   'P 1'
#
loop_
_entity.id
_entity.type
_entity.pdbx_description
1 polymer ?
#
loop_
_entity_poly.entity_id
_entity_poly.type
_entity_poly.pdbx_seq_one_letter_code
_entity_poly.pdbx_strand_id
1 'polypeptide(L)'
;TAAVNPYKGNGHASFTVQCLKWVDVSGTFAFKDWVFDEYNAGKEYNVKVQRVDGENRYRIVDPFSQALAESGEEVGEPDEYLFFTINPKNNGVAFDSYNTGYLTEEGSDILGFSSLDYLGVDDVDSKYDPTSHKMTLNVYYYGDGLIGQKESVLTVPDDFKLILEDE
;
A
#
# COMPACT_ATOMS: atom_id res chain seq x y z
N THR A 1 11.10 -10.80 42.22
CA THR A 1 10.91 -10.25 41.87
C THR A 1 10.75 -10.08 41.24
N ALA A 2 10.81 -10.42 41.30
CA ALA A 2 10.58 -10.01 40.75
C ALA A 2 10.54 -9.93 40.21
N ALA A 3 10.82 -10.29 40.32
CA ALA A 3 10.85 -9.89 39.84
C ALA A 3 11.04 -9.70 39.34
N VAL A 4 11.38 -10.00 39.51
CA VAL A 4 11.61 -9.54 39.04
C VAL A 4 11.94 -9.43 38.50
N ASN A 5 12.30 -9.70 38.44
CA ASN A 5 12.70 -9.23 37.92
C ASN A 5 13.21 -8.87 37.36
N PRO A 6 13.42 -9.24 37.22
CA PRO A 6 13.98 -8.52 36.87
C PRO A 6 14.08 -8.26 36.07
N TYR A 7 14.08 -8.64 35.98
CA TYR A 7 13.76 -8.13 35.24
C TYR A 7 12.97 -8.18 35.38
N LYS A 8 12.80 -8.65 36.19
CA LYS A 8 12.01 -8.45 36.43
C LYS A 8 11.33 -8.27 36.31
N GLY A 9 11.15 -8.78 36.27
CA GLY A 9 10.54 -8.33 36.20
C GLY A 9 10.02 -8.44 36.08
N ASN A 10 10.08 -8.66 36.37
CA ASN A 10 9.57 -8.51 35.93
C ASN A 10 9.51 -8.17 35.38
N GLY A 11 9.77 -8.15 35.72
CA GLY A 11 9.87 -7.49 34.88
C GLY A 11 9.75 -7.92 33.88
N HIS A 12 9.44 -7.81 33.72
CA HIS A 12 8.74 -8.37 32.66
C HIS A 12 8.25 -7.27 31.74
N ALA A 13 9.02 -6.90 30.81
CA ALA A 13 8.43 -6.18 29.73
C ALA A 13 7.52 -7.17 29.03
N SER A 14 6.28 -7.09 29.30
CA SER A 14 5.34 -7.76 28.46
C SER A 14 5.30 -7.03 27.17
N PHE A 15 5.89 -7.60 26.18
CA PHE A 15 5.56 -7.26 24.84
C PHE A 15 4.25 -7.91 24.52
N THR A 16 3.23 -7.13 24.48
CA THR A 16 2.06 -7.54 23.76
C THR A 16 2.40 -7.36 22.30
N VAL A 17 2.70 -8.44 21.64
CA VAL A 17 2.68 -8.45 20.19
C VAL A 17 1.23 -8.25 19.83
N GLN A 18 0.84 -7.06 19.46
CA GLN A 18 -0.49 -6.83 18.95
C GLN A 18 -0.61 -7.47 17.59
N CYS A 19 -1.35 -8.57 17.55
CA CYS A 19 -1.82 -9.10 16.29
C CYS A 19 -2.89 -8.16 15.78
N LEU A 20 -2.60 -7.44 14.72
CA LEU A 20 -3.60 -6.59 14.06
C LEU A 20 -4.70 -7.47 13.50
N LYS A 21 -5.94 -7.03 13.69
CA LYS A 21 -7.09 -7.75 13.12
C LYS A 21 -7.45 -7.10 11.81
N TRP A 22 -7.19 -7.79 10.71
CA TRP A 22 -7.54 -7.33 9.37
C TRP A 22 -8.92 -7.85 9.00
N VAL A 23 -9.76 -6.97 8.50
CA VAL A 23 -11.12 -7.30 8.04
C VAL A 23 -11.27 -6.87 6.59
N ASP A 24 -12.07 -7.60 5.84
CA ASP A 24 -12.35 -7.25 4.45
C ASP A 24 -13.19 -5.98 4.39
N VAL A 25 -12.82 -5.07 3.50
CA VAL A 25 -13.65 -3.89 3.20
C VAL A 25 -14.58 -4.28 2.06
N SER A 26 -15.89 -4.09 2.26
CA SER A 26 -16.89 -4.51 1.28
C SER A 26 -16.85 -3.65 0.02
N GLY A 27 -17.29 -4.23 -1.08
CA GLY A 27 -17.39 -3.56 -2.37
C GLY A 27 -16.27 -3.94 -3.30
N THR A 28 -16.35 -3.41 -4.53
CA THR A 28 -15.37 -3.69 -5.56
C THR A 28 -14.36 -2.56 -5.64
N PHE A 29 -13.07 -2.91 -5.50
CA PHE A 29 -11.96 -1.99 -5.65
C PHE A 29 -11.24 -2.34 -6.96
N ALA A 30 -10.79 -1.32 -7.69
CA ALA A 30 -10.01 -1.52 -8.90
C ALA A 30 -8.69 -0.78 -8.77
N PHE A 31 -7.60 -1.48 -9.05
CA PHE A 31 -6.25 -0.95 -8.90
C PHE A 31 -5.55 -0.86 -10.24
N LYS A 32 -4.94 0.30 -10.49
CA LYS A 32 -4.14 0.54 -11.68
C LYS A 32 -2.81 1.17 -11.26
N ASP A 33 -1.78 0.34 -11.19
CA ASP A 33 -0.42 0.83 -10.99
C ASP A 33 0.14 1.33 -12.30
N TRP A 34 1.07 2.29 -12.25
CA TRP A 34 1.71 2.80 -13.45
C TRP A 34 2.38 1.69 -14.27
N VAL A 35 2.92 0.65 -13.64
CA VAL A 35 3.54 -0.45 -14.39
C VAL A 35 2.55 -1.16 -15.32
N PHE A 36 1.25 -1.05 -15.04
CA PHE A 36 0.24 -1.63 -15.95
C PHE A 36 0.12 -0.83 -17.24
N ASP A 37 0.45 0.47 -17.23
CA ASP A 37 0.53 1.26 -18.47
C ASP A 37 1.65 0.73 -19.36
N GLU A 38 2.75 0.33 -18.76
CA GLU A 38 3.91 -0.15 -19.52
C GLU A 38 3.73 -1.60 -20.00
N TYR A 39 3.18 -2.46 -19.16
CA TYR A 39 3.22 -3.91 -19.40
C TYR A 39 1.86 -4.55 -19.61
N ASN A 40 0.77 -3.86 -19.34
CA ASN A 40 -0.58 -4.43 -19.36
C ASN A 40 -1.59 -3.55 -20.11
N ALA A 41 -1.10 -2.71 -21.03
CA ALA A 41 -1.94 -1.85 -21.89
C ALA A 41 -2.88 -0.94 -21.10
N GLY A 42 -2.44 -0.48 -19.92
CA GLY A 42 -3.19 0.45 -19.09
C GLY A 42 -4.42 -0.14 -18.42
N LYS A 43 -4.47 -1.45 -18.24
CA LYS A 43 -5.61 -2.11 -17.60
C LYS A 43 -5.62 -1.82 -16.11
N GLU A 44 -6.81 -1.87 -15.53
CA GLU A 44 -6.97 -1.91 -14.08
C GLU A 44 -7.51 -3.28 -13.68
N TYR A 45 -7.24 -3.67 -12.44
CA TYR A 45 -7.58 -5.01 -11.95
C TYR A 45 -8.41 -4.90 -10.69
N ASN A 46 -9.42 -5.75 -10.58
CA ASN A 46 -10.18 -5.84 -9.33
C ASN A 46 -9.30 -6.44 -8.26
N VAL A 47 -9.31 -5.83 -7.09
CA VAL A 47 -8.50 -6.26 -5.96
C VAL A 47 -9.34 -6.29 -4.69
N LYS A 48 -8.90 -7.11 -3.74
CA LYS A 48 -9.44 -7.12 -2.39
C LYS A 48 -8.69 -6.10 -1.56
N VAL A 49 -9.41 -5.34 -0.73
CA VAL A 49 -8.82 -4.41 0.22
C VAL A 49 -9.24 -4.84 1.63
N GLN A 50 -8.30 -4.81 2.55
CA GLN A 50 -8.54 -5.10 3.96
C GLN A 50 -8.20 -3.88 4.79
N ARG A 51 -8.81 -3.80 5.95
CA ARG A 51 -8.61 -2.71 6.90
C ARG A 51 -8.33 -3.30 8.27
N VAL A 52 -7.46 -2.66 9.04
CA VAL A 52 -7.36 -2.96 10.46
C VAL A 52 -8.68 -2.55 11.12
N ASP A 53 -9.27 -3.45 11.88
CA ASP A 53 -10.59 -3.23 12.48
C ASP A 53 -10.59 -1.92 13.28
N GLY A 54 -11.50 -1.00 12.92
CA GLY A 54 -11.66 0.28 13.60
C GLY A 54 -10.65 1.36 13.21
N GLU A 55 -9.76 1.12 12.25
CA GLU A 55 -8.72 2.09 11.87
C GLU A 55 -8.75 2.39 10.38
N ASN A 56 -8.19 3.53 10.00
CA ASN A 56 -7.98 3.89 8.60
C ASN A 56 -6.61 3.41 8.12
N ARG A 57 -6.29 2.18 8.44
CA ARG A 57 -5.07 1.49 8.01
C ARG A 57 -5.48 0.32 7.14
N TYR A 58 -4.98 0.31 5.91
CA TYR A 58 -5.46 -0.57 4.86
C TYR A 58 -4.33 -1.34 4.22
N ARG A 59 -4.70 -2.42 3.51
CA ARG A 59 -3.79 -3.08 2.58
C ARG A 59 -4.56 -3.57 1.37
N ILE A 60 -3.95 -3.43 0.19
CA ILE A 60 -4.42 -4.09 -1.02
C ILE A 60 -3.85 -5.49 -0.98
N VAL A 61 -4.70 -6.50 -1.14
CA VAL A 61 -4.27 -7.90 -1.12
C VAL A 61 -3.87 -8.31 -2.52
N ASP A 62 -2.64 -8.77 -2.67
CA ASP A 62 -2.11 -9.32 -3.92
C ASP A 62 -2.38 -8.41 -5.12
N PRO A 63 -1.82 -7.19 -5.11
CA PRO A 63 -2.16 -6.21 -6.15
C PRO A 63 -1.56 -6.50 -7.52
N PHE A 64 -0.58 -7.40 -7.65
CA PHE A 64 0.20 -7.54 -8.89
C PHE A 64 0.12 -8.90 -9.56
N SER A 65 -0.22 -9.98 -8.86
CA SER A 65 -0.09 -11.34 -9.40
C SER A 65 -0.88 -11.58 -10.68
N GLN A 66 -2.12 -11.08 -10.73
CA GLN A 66 -2.95 -11.28 -11.92
C GLN A 66 -2.35 -10.54 -13.12
N ALA A 67 -1.94 -9.29 -12.92
CA ALA A 67 -1.35 -8.49 -13.99
C ALA A 67 -0.03 -9.08 -14.47
N LEU A 68 0.79 -9.56 -13.54
CA LEU A 68 2.05 -10.22 -13.90
C LEU A 68 1.82 -11.45 -14.76
N ALA A 69 0.85 -12.27 -14.39
CA ALA A 69 0.52 -13.48 -15.15
C ALA A 69 0.04 -13.14 -16.58
N GLU A 70 -0.68 -12.01 -16.74
CA GLU A 70 -1.21 -11.60 -18.04
C GLU A 70 -0.17 -10.89 -18.90
N SER A 71 0.87 -10.31 -18.31
CA SER A 71 1.82 -9.48 -19.04
C SER A 71 2.66 -10.25 -20.05
N GLY A 72 2.89 -11.54 -19.81
CA GLY A 72 3.76 -12.35 -20.64
C GLY A 72 5.25 -12.04 -20.45
N GLU A 73 5.59 -11.19 -19.47
CA GLU A 73 6.96 -10.81 -19.20
C GLU A 73 7.64 -11.80 -18.25
N GLU A 74 8.96 -11.78 -18.23
CA GLU A 74 9.70 -12.44 -17.17
C GLU A 74 9.50 -11.62 -15.90
N VAL A 75 9.16 -12.28 -14.78
CA VAL A 75 8.72 -11.58 -13.57
C VAL A 75 9.54 -12.02 -12.36
N GLY A 76 9.61 -11.12 -11.38
CA GLY A 76 10.18 -11.41 -10.08
C GLY A 76 9.12 -11.74 -9.06
N GLU A 77 9.37 -11.38 -7.81
CA GLU A 77 8.50 -11.70 -6.67
C GLU A 77 7.79 -10.42 -6.20
N PRO A 78 6.51 -10.24 -6.49
CA PRO A 78 5.80 -9.06 -6.01
C PRO A 78 5.54 -9.15 -4.51
N ASP A 79 5.35 -8.00 -3.89
CA ASP A 79 4.83 -7.97 -2.53
C ASP A 79 3.40 -8.48 -2.51
N GLU A 80 3.07 -9.24 -1.46
CA GLU A 80 1.72 -9.77 -1.30
C GLU A 80 0.72 -8.66 -0.94
N TYR A 81 1.18 -7.62 -0.27
CA TYR A 81 0.33 -6.53 0.18
C TYR A 81 0.94 -5.18 -0.16
N LEU A 82 0.07 -4.22 -0.46
CA LEU A 82 0.45 -2.82 -0.53
C LEU A 82 -0.25 -2.10 0.61
N PHE A 83 0.51 -1.62 1.59
CA PHE A 83 -0.01 -1.02 2.81
C PHE A 83 -0.15 0.49 2.67
N PHE A 84 -1.26 1.02 3.14
CA PHE A 84 -1.47 2.46 3.15
C PHE A 84 -2.39 2.90 4.29
N THR A 85 -2.31 4.18 4.64
CA THR A 85 -3.20 4.81 5.60
C THR A 85 -3.85 6.03 4.96
N ILE A 86 -5.05 6.37 5.41
CA ILE A 86 -5.73 7.60 4.99
C ILE A 86 -6.01 8.41 6.24
N ASN A 87 -5.59 9.67 6.24
CA ASN A 87 -5.88 10.59 7.33
C ASN A 87 -7.26 11.19 7.11
N PRO A 88 -8.26 10.90 7.97
CA PRO A 88 -9.63 11.38 7.75
C PRO A 88 -9.76 12.90 7.88
N LYS A 89 -8.77 13.58 8.44
CA LYS A 89 -8.83 15.03 8.62
C LYS A 89 -8.55 15.80 7.34
N ASN A 90 -7.72 15.24 6.45
CA ASN A 90 -7.30 15.94 5.23
C ASN A 90 -7.28 15.04 3.99
N ASN A 91 -7.68 13.77 4.13
CA ASN A 91 -7.68 12.77 3.06
C ASN A 91 -6.28 12.49 2.51
N GLY A 92 -5.24 12.86 3.23
CA GLY A 92 -3.87 12.55 2.86
C GLY A 92 -3.60 11.05 2.98
N VAL A 93 -2.86 10.51 2.02
CA VAL A 93 -2.54 9.09 1.98
C VAL A 93 -1.06 8.90 2.22
N ALA A 94 -0.70 7.96 3.07
CA ALA A 94 0.67 7.51 3.24
C ALA A 94 0.72 6.03 2.89
N PHE A 95 1.76 5.60 2.18
CA PHE A 95 1.90 4.20 1.80
C PHE A 95 3.33 3.73 2.00
N ASP A 96 3.48 2.41 2.17
CA ASP A 96 4.79 1.78 2.30
C ASP A 96 5.35 1.44 0.92
N SER A 97 6.67 1.46 0.80
CA SER A 97 7.35 1.03 -0.41
C SER A 97 6.99 -0.40 -0.75
N TYR A 98 6.97 -0.72 -2.04
CA TYR A 98 6.53 -2.03 -2.48
C TYR A 98 7.30 -2.51 -3.70
N ASN A 99 7.37 -3.83 -3.86
CA ASN A 99 7.94 -4.49 -5.03
C ASN A 99 6.79 -4.88 -5.96
N THR A 100 6.86 -4.40 -7.20
CA THR A 100 5.81 -4.65 -8.18
C THR A 100 5.87 -6.06 -8.77
N GLY A 101 7.01 -6.73 -8.67
CA GLY A 101 7.23 -8.01 -9.34
C GLY A 101 7.65 -7.89 -10.80
N TYR A 102 7.53 -6.71 -11.40
CA TYR A 102 8.05 -6.47 -12.73
C TYR A 102 9.56 -6.24 -12.68
N LEU A 103 10.25 -6.59 -13.75
CA LEU A 103 11.70 -6.48 -13.85
C LEU A 103 12.07 -5.50 -14.96
N THR A 104 13.21 -4.82 -14.77
CA THR A 104 13.82 -4.03 -15.84
C THR A 104 14.41 -4.98 -16.88
N GLU A 105 14.86 -4.43 -18.01
CA GLU A 105 15.53 -5.23 -19.05
C GLU A 105 16.78 -5.93 -18.49
N GLU A 106 17.40 -5.37 -17.48
CA GLU A 106 18.59 -5.96 -16.86
C GLU A 106 18.26 -6.93 -15.75
N GLY A 107 16.98 -7.14 -15.45
CA GLY A 107 16.53 -8.10 -14.46
C GLY A 107 16.45 -7.57 -13.04
N SER A 108 16.47 -6.25 -12.85
CA SER A 108 16.32 -5.63 -11.53
C SER A 108 14.84 -5.48 -11.18
N ASP A 109 14.52 -5.62 -9.91
CA ASP A 109 13.16 -5.39 -9.40
C ASP A 109 12.74 -3.94 -9.65
N ILE A 110 11.50 -3.74 -10.08
CA ILE A 110 10.90 -2.41 -10.16
C ILE A 110 10.14 -2.16 -8.86
N LEU A 111 10.63 -1.20 -8.08
CA LEU A 111 10.12 -0.85 -6.78
C LEU A 111 9.36 0.47 -6.83
N GLY A 112 8.33 0.61 -6.01
CA GLY A 112 7.62 1.87 -5.83
C GLY A 112 7.90 2.45 -4.45
N PHE A 113 8.30 3.71 -4.40
CA PHE A 113 8.63 4.40 -3.15
C PHE A 113 7.73 5.61 -2.95
N SER A 114 7.34 5.87 -1.71
CA SER A 114 6.70 7.14 -1.33
C SER A 114 7.75 8.25 -1.31
N SER A 115 7.29 9.50 -1.29
CA SER A 115 8.17 10.65 -1.12
C SER A 115 8.96 10.54 0.17
N LEU A 116 8.33 10.06 1.23
CA LEU A 116 9.01 9.94 2.51
C LEU A 116 10.16 8.93 2.42
N ASP A 117 9.93 7.79 1.81
CA ASP A 117 10.94 6.74 1.71
C ASP A 117 12.04 7.09 0.72
N TYR A 118 11.70 7.76 -0.38
CA TYR A 118 12.68 8.07 -1.43
C TYR A 118 13.44 9.37 -1.18
N LEU A 119 12.73 10.43 -0.79
CA LEU A 119 13.30 11.76 -0.64
C LEU A 119 13.46 12.19 0.82
N GLY A 120 12.85 11.48 1.77
CA GLY A 120 12.85 11.88 3.18
C GLY A 120 11.93 13.06 3.47
N VAL A 121 10.99 13.36 2.59
CA VAL A 121 10.04 14.47 2.77
C VAL A 121 8.62 13.93 2.80
N ASP A 122 7.74 14.64 3.52
CA ASP A 122 6.34 14.25 3.62
C ASP A 122 5.68 14.24 2.25
N ASP A 123 4.87 13.22 2.00
CA ASP A 123 4.10 13.11 0.76
C ASP A 123 2.83 13.94 0.92
N VAL A 124 2.74 15.02 0.13
CA VAL A 124 1.56 15.89 0.13
C VAL A 124 0.70 15.68 -1.11
N ASP A 125 1.14 14.81 -2.01
CA ASP A 125 0.49 14.61 -3.31
C ASP A 125 -0.37 13.36 -3.36
N SER A 126 -0.14 12.38 -2.48
CA SER A 126 -0.99 11.19 -2.40
C SER A 126 -2.26 11.53 -1.65
N LYS A 127 -3.41 11.36 -2.29
CA LYS A 127 -4.69 11.83 -1.77
C LYS A 127 -5.82 10.86 -2.06
N TYR A 128 -6.80 10.86 -1.16
CA TYR A 128 -8.09 10.23 -1.39
C TYR A 128 -9.10 11.32 -1.74
N ASP A 129 -9.81 11.16 -2.85
CA ASP A 129 -10.87 12.07 -3.26
C ASP A 129 -12.22 11.36 -3.16
N PRO A 130 -13.04 11.69 -2.14
CA PRO A 130 -14.34 11.05 -1.97
C PRO A 130 -15.34 11.43 -3.06
N THR A 131 -15.12 12.51 -3.79
CA THR A 131 -16.01 12.93 -4.87
C THR A 131 -15.82 12.07 -6.11
N SER A 132 -14.57 11.80 -6.49
CA SER A 132 -14.28 10.95 -7.66
C SER A 132 -14.17 9.48 -7.30
N HIS A 133 -14.20 9.13 -6.02
CA HIS A 133 -14.02 7.77 -5.51
C HIS A 133 -12.66 7.19 -5.90
N LYS A 134 -11.62 8.02 -5.85
CA LYS A 134 -10.28 7.60 -6.25
C LYS A 134 -9.26 7.97 -5.20
N MET A 135 -8.36 7.03 -4.95
CA MET A 135 -7.16 7.27 -4.15
C MET A 135 -5.97 7.27 -5.10
N THR A 136 -5.25 8.38 -5.14
CA THR A 136 -4.08 8.53 -6.00
C THR A 136 -2.82 8.44 -5.16
N LEU A 137 -1.91 7.56 -5.56
CA LEU A 137 -0.59 7.45 -4.95
C LEU A 137 0.42 8.11 -5.86
N ASN A 138 1.23 8.98 -5.29
CA ASN A 138 2.35 9.61 -5.98
C ASN A 138 3.59 8.78 -5.71
N VAL A 139 4.06 8.04 -6.72
CA VAL A 139 5.04 6.98 -6.53
C VAL A 139 6.32 7.29 -7.30
N TYR A 140 7.46 7.11 -6.63
CA TYR A 140 8.78 7.15 -7.28
C TYR A 140 9.16 5.71 -7.62
N TYR A 141 9.27 5.40 -8.92
CA TYR A 141 9.63 4.07 -9.38
C TYR A 141 11.12 3.97 -9.62
N TYR A 142 11.69 2.91 -9.13
CA TYR A 142 13.13 2.69 -9.17
C TYR A 142 13.41 1.25 -9.62
N GLY A 143 14.37 1.12 -10.54
CA GLY A 143 14.83 -0.19 -11.02
C GLY A 143 16.35 -0.18 -11.06
N ASP A 144 16.93 0.03 -12.25
CA ASP A 144 18.38 0.20 -12.39
C ASP A 144 18.81 1.64 -12.09
N GLY A 145 17.91 2.47 -11.65
CA GLY A 145 18.02 3.86 -11.32
C GLY A 145 16.62 4.40 -11.24
N LEU A 146 16.47 5.70 -10.98
CA LEU A 146 15.16 6.32 -10.92
C LEU A 146 14.49 6.26 -12.29
N ILE A 147 13.33 5.61 -12.35
CA ILE A 147 12.51 5.55 -13.56
C ILE A 147 11.72 6.84 -13.70
N GLY A 148 11.11 7.29 -12.60
CA GLY A 148 10.36 8.54 -12.59
C GLY A 148 9.29 8.57 -11.51
N GLN A 149 8.67 9.73 -11.39
CA GLN A 149 7.54 9.95 -10.50
C GLN A 149 6.26 9.77 -11.32
N LYS A 150 5.40 8.87 -10.89
CA LYS A 150 4.18 8.48 -11.60
C LYS A 150 3.05 8.34 -10.62
N GLU A 151 1.83 8.24 -11.15
CA GLU A 151 0.64 8.06 -10.32
C GLU A 151 0.09 6.66 -10.47
N SER A 152 -0.31 6.08 -9.34
CA SER A 152 -1.06 4.84 -9.30
C SER A 152 -2.39 5.12 -8.61
N VAL A 153 -3.47 4.47 -9.04
CA VAL A 153 -4.82 4.83 -8.63
C VAL A 153 -5.56 3.59 -8.13
N LEU A 154 -6.17 3.73 -6.96
CA LEU A 154 -7.13 2.77 -6.45
C LEU A 154 -8.52 3.41 -6.53
N THR A 155 -9.40 2.83 -7.34
CA THR A 155 -10.79 3.27 -7.40
C THR A 155 -11.56 2.51 -6.32
N VAL A 156 -12.26 3.25 -5.47
CA VAL A 156 -13.00 2.67 -4.34
C VAL A 156 -14.49 2.61 -4.65
N PRO A 157 -15.24 1.71 -4.00
CA PRO A 157 -16.70 1.65 -4.20
C PRO A 157 -17.38 2.92 -3.69
N ASP A 158 -18.56 3.20 -4.25
CA ASP A 158 -19.32 4.43 -3.94
C ASP A 158 -19.68 4.53 -2.46
N ASP A 159 -19.86 3.41 -1.80
CA ASP A 159 -20.23 3.36 -0.38
C ASP A 159 -19.02 3.23 0.56
N PHE A 160 -17.81 3.36 0.04
CA PHE A 160 -16.60 3.34 0.86
C PHE A 160 -16.61 4.53 1.82
N LYS A 161 -16.35 4.26 3.10
CA LYS A 161 -16.33 5.27 4.15
C LYS A 161 -15.09 5.13 5.00
N LEU A 162 -14.49 6.27 5.34
CA LEU A 162 -13.43 6.29 6.32
C LEU A 162 -14.02 6.13 7.72
N ILE A 163 -13.20 5.59 8.63
CA ILE A 163 -13.53 5.60 10.04
C ILE A 163 -13.29 7.02 10.53
N LEU A 164 -14.32 7.64 11.09
CA LEU A 164 -14.19 8.98 11.64
C LEU A 164 -13.64 8.87 13.04
N GLU A 165 -12.73 9.78 13.39
CA GLU A 165 -12.23 9.84 14.75
C GLU A 165 -13.25 10.48 15.66
N ASP A 166 -13.43 9.89 16.85
CA ASP A 166 -14.21 10.52 17.91
C ASP A 166 -13.43 11.70 18.45
N GLU A 167 -14.10 12.81 18.65
CA GLU A 167 -13.47 14.02 19.19
C GLU A 167 -13.53 14.08 20.70
#